data_f4f7e7d08eb93e3c893dd973cf05c6a5
#
_entry.id   f4f7e7d08eb93e3c893dd973cf05c6a5
#
_cell.length_a   1.000
_cell.length_b   1.000
_cell.length_c   1.000
_cell.angle_alpha   90.00
_cell.angle_beta   90.00
_cell.angle_gamma   90.00
#
_symmetry.space_group_name_H-M   'P 1'
#
loop_
_entity.id
_entity.type
_entity.pdbx_description
1 polymer ?
#
loop_
_entity_poly.entity_id
_entity_poly.type
_entity_poly.pdbx_seq_one_letter_code
_entity_poly.pdbx_strand_id
1 'polypeptide(L)'
;MTVAGKAASATGLHHVGMSVADLDTALAFWEAFLGVRARWRTLLDRPYLGKHVGYPGVTIKAAFIDLPGGNTLELLDYQVADREQNSDRTANPGNVHLCLQVDDAAVAWRKAVDAGATPIVPDGPIDIDGGPNKGARAAYLRIHDGITLEFYQPAKPGAAA
;
A
#
# COMPACT_ATOMS: atom_id res chain seq x y z
N MET A 1 11.59 14.28 -42.53
CA MET A 1 10.77 13.08 -42.20
C MET A 1 10.70 12.98 -40.71
N THR A 2 9.58 13.43 -40.13
CA THR A 2 9.32 13.34 -38.68
C THR A 2 8.94 11.90 -38.39
N VAL A 3 9.78 11.17 -37.67
CA VAL A 3 9.42 9.85 -37.16
C VAL A 3 8.31 10.09 -36.15
N ALA A 4 7.07 9.77 -36.50
CA ALA A 4 5.98 9.73 -35.54
C ALA A 4 6.34 8.67 -34.50
N GLY A 5 6.85 9.09 -33.37
CA GLY A 5 7.19 8.22 -32.25
C GLY A 5 5.92 7.49 -31.81
N LYS A 6 6.01 6.17 -31.73
CA LYS A 6 4.94 5.34 -31.15
C LYS A 6 4.70 5.86 -29.74
N ALA A 7 3.47 6.28 -29.43
CA ALA A 7 3.14 6.75 -28.10
C ALA A 7 3.46 5.64 -27.06
N ALA A 8 4.12 6.02 -25.96
CA ALA A 8 4.34 5.09 -24.87
C ALA A 8 2.98 4.62 -24.33
N SER A 9 2.79 3.31 -24.22
CA SER A 9 1.55 2.73 -23.70
C SER A 9 1.85 1.87 -22.48
N ALA A 10 1.21 2.15 -21.34
CA ALA A 10 1.14 1.22 -20.24
C ALA A 10 0.11 0.13 -20.57
N THR A 11 0.45 -1.12 -20.33
CA THR A 11 -0.43 -2.27 -20.61
C THR A 11 -1.16 -2.76 -19.35
N GLY A 12 -0.80 -2.25 -18.17
CA GLY A 12 -1.41 -2.59 -16.90
C GLY A 12 -0.57 -2.15 -15.69
N LEU A 13 -1.13 -2.32 -14.50
CA LEU A 13 -0.39 -2.18 -13.26
C LEU A 13 0.30 -3.50 -12.93
N HIS A 14 1.65 -3.50 -12.86
CA HIS A 14 2.40 -4.69 -12.51
C HIS A 14 2.42 -4.92 -10.99
N HIS A 15 2.78 -3.90 -10.23
CA HIS A 15 2.79 -3.93 -8.75
C HIS A 15 2.72 -2.50 -8.19
N VAL A 16 2.44 -2.41 -6.90
CA VAL A 16 2.69 -1.21 -6.09
C VAL A 16 3.90 -1.51 -5.22
N GLY A 17 4.96 -0.68 -5.30
CA GLY A 17 6.15 -0.81 -4.46
C GLY A 17 6.03 0.01 -3.19
N MET A 18 6.41 -0.57 -2.05
CA MET A 18 6.49 0.09 -0.75
C MET A 18 7.86 -0.13 -0.14
N SER A 19 8.60 0.95 0.14
CA SER A 19 9.81 0.88 0.95
C SER A 19 9.43 0.73 2.41
N VAL A 20 10.07 -0.24 3.09
CA VAL A 20 9.81 -0.57 4.49
C VAL A 20 11.11 -0.55 5.29
N ALA A 21 11.03 -0.24 6.56
CA ALA A 21 12.20 -0.24 7.44
C ALA A 21 12.69 -1.65 7.76
N ASP A 22 11.75 -2.58 7.90
CA ASP A 22 12.02 -3.99 8.18
C ASP A 22 11.02 -4.88 7.43
N LEU A 23 11.55 -5.76 6.57
CA LEU A 23 10.73 -6.62 5.72
C LEU A 23 9.91 -7.63 6.52
N ASP A 24 10.47 -8.17 7.61
CA ASP A 24 9.79 -9.20 8.41
C ASP A 24 8.61 -8.61 9.18
N THR A 25 8.77 -7.42 9.75
CA THR A 25 7.69 -6.66 10.40
C THR A 25 6.56 -6.35 9.43
N ALA A 26 6.91 -5.89 8.21
CA ALA A 26 5.91 -5.59 7.19
C ALA A 26 5.14 -6.85 6.76
N LEU A 27 5.83 -7.97 6.52
CA LEU A 27 5.20 -9.24 6.17
C LEU A 27 4.29 -9.77 7.28
N ALA A 28 4.72 -9.65 8.55
CA ALA A 28 3.92 -10.07 9.70
C ALA A 28 2.59 -9.30 9.79
N PHE A 29 2.60 -7.99 9.52
CA PHE A 29 1.38 -7.19 9.46
C PHE A 29 0.41 -7.71 8.40
N TRP A 30 0.88 -7.93 7.16
CA TRP A 30 0.03 -8.37 6.06
C TRP A 30 -0.51 -9.79 6.28
N GLU A 31 0.28 -10.69 6.87
CA GLU A 31 -0.18 -12.03 7.25
C GLU A 31 -1.25 -11.96 8.34
N ALA A 32 -1.05 -11.17 9.39
CA ALA A 32 -2.01 -11.01 10.48
C ALA A 32 -3.32 -10.35 10.00
N PHE A 33 -3.22 -9.33 9.14
CA PHE A 33 -4.38 -8.59 8.67
C PHE A 33 -5.20 -9.34 7.61
N LEU A 34 -4.54 -9.83 6.54
CA LEU A 34 -5.21 -10.43 5.38
C LEU A 34 -5.04 -11.95 5.26
N GLY A 35 -4.16 -12.56 6.07
CA GLY A 35 -3.79 -13.96 5.93
C GLY A 35 -2.90 -14.24 4.71
N VAL A 36 -2.33 -13.20 4.09
CA VAL A 36 -1.50 -13.35 2.89
C VAL A 36 -0.04 -13.54 3.26
N ARG A 37 0.62 -14.46 2.59
CA ARG A 37 2.06 -14.72 2.73
C ARG A 37 2.82 -14.29 1.50
N ALA A 38 4.13 -14.07 1.68
CA ALA A 38 4.99 -13.77 0.55
C ALA A 38 4.93 -14.92 -0.49
N ARG A 39 4.51 -14.58 -1.70
CA ARG A 39 4.60 -15.47 -2.87
C ARG A 39 6.06 -15.66 -3.29
N TRP A 40 6.87 -14.64 -3.08
CA TRP A 40 8.27 -14.60 -3.41
C TRP A 40 9.01 -13.73 -2.41
N ARG A 41 10.21 -14.14 -2.02
CA ARG A 41 11.10 -13.39 -1.12
C ARG A 41 12.55 -13.64 -1.51
N THR A 42 13.37 -12.59 -1.58
CA THR A 42 14.79 -12.71 -1.89
C THR A 42 15.61 -11.54 -1.37
N LEU A 43 16.93 -11.71 -1.42
CA LEU A 43 17.90 -10.61 -1.36
C LEU A 43 18.29 -10.24 -2.79
N LEU A 44 18.03 -9.01 -3.17
CA LEU A 44 18.47 -8.42 -4.44
C LEU A 44 19.86 -7.82 -4.22
N ASP A 45 20.89 -8.38 -4.87
CA ASP A 45 22.31 -8.03 -4.69
C ASP A 45 23.07 -7.87 -6.02
N ARG A 46 22.35 -7.83 -7.15
CA ARG A 46 22.99 -7.78 -8.46
C ARG A 46 23.58 -6.42 -8.80
N PRO A 47 24.72 -6.33 -9.51
CA PRO A 47 25.41 -5.07 -9.79
C PRO A 47 24.57 -4.01 -10.52
N TYR A 48 23.59 -4.43 -11.35
CA TYR A 48 22.72 -3.49 -12.05
C TYR A 48 21.76 -2.72 -11.12
N LEU A 49 21.47 -3.29 -9.93
CA LEU A 49 20.47 -2.78 -9.00
C LEU A 49 20.75 -1.33 -8.59
N GLY A 50 22.01 -1.05 -8.23
CA GLY A 50 22.41 0.28 -7.81
C GLY A 50 22.20 1.35 -8.88
N LYS A 51 22.35 0.99 -10.16
CA LYS A 51 22.02 1.91 -11.27
C LYS A 51 20.51 2.07 -11.45
N HIS A 52 19.77 0.98 -11.25
CA HIS A 52 18.30 0.97 -11.41
C HIS A 52 17.62 1.86 -10.36
N VAL A 53 18.02 1.77 -9.11
CA VAL A 53 17.37 2.49 -7.99
C VAL A 53 18.12 3.73 -7.51
N GLY A 54 19.29 4.06 -8.10
CA GLY A 54 20.06 5.25 -7.75
C GLY A 54 20.94 5.15 -6.51
N TYR A 55 21.15 3.97 -5.96
CA TYR A 55 21.97 3.71 -4.76
C TYR A 55 23.12 2.73 -5.10
N PRO A 56 24.32 3.20 -5.48
CA PRO A 56 25.44 2.34 -5.83
C PRO A 56 25.78 1.33 -4.72
N GLY A 57 25.87 0.05 -5.08
CA GLY A 57 26.23 -1.01 -4.14
C GLY A 57 25.11 -1.45 -3.18
N VAL A 58 23.89 -0.95 -3.35
CA VAL A 58 22.77 -1.34 -2.49
C VAL A 58 22.43 -2.83 -2.61
N THR A 59 22.03 -3.42 -1.50
CA THR A 59 21.25 -4.66 -1.48
C THR A 59 19.86 -4.36 -0.94
N ILE A 60 18.85 -5.13 -1.38
CA ILE A 60 17.46 -4.93 -0.99
C ILE A 60 16.88 -6.29 -0.62
N LYS A 61 16.35 -6.41 0.60
CA LYS A 61 15.47 -7.53 0.94
C LYS A 61 14.11 -7.22 0.33
N ALA A 62 13.61 -8.08 -0.53
CA ALA A 62 12.39 -7.85 -1.27
C ALA A 62 11.40 -9.01 -1.12
N ALA A 63 10.12 -8.71 -1.15
CA ALA A 63 9.06 -9.70 -1.18
C ALA A 63 7.88 -9.23 -2.02
N PHE A 64 7.20 -10.18 -2.68
CA PHE A 64 5.89 -9.97 -3.29
C PHE A 64 4.81 -10.65 -2.46
N ILE A 65 3.73 -9.92 -2.20
CA ILE A 65 2.48 -10.46 -1.69
C ILE A 65 1.35 -10.18 -2.69
N ASP A 66 0.42 -11.12 -2.80
CA ASP A 66 -0.75 -10.96 -3.66
C ASP A 66 -1.91 -10.42 -2.82
N LEU A 67 -2.39 -9.23 -3.19
CA LEU A 67 -3.54 -8.60 -2.56
C LEU A 67 -4.85 -9.14 -3.16
N PRO A 68 -5.96 -9.07 -2.42
CA PRO A 68 -7.28 -9.34 -2.99
C PRO A 68 -7.52 -8.51 -4.27
N GLY A 69 -8.20 -9.10 -5.25
CA GLY A 69 -8.46 -8.43 -6.53
C GLY A 69 -7.35 -8.56 -7.57
N GLY A 70 -6.29 -9.36 -7.30
CA GLY A 70 -5.24 -9.69 -8.28
C GLY A 70 -4.13 -8.65 -8.39
N ASN A 71 -4.06 -7.70 -7.47
CA ASN A 71 -2.96 -6.75 -7.41
C ASN A 71 -1.79 -7.33 -6.63
N THR A 72 -0.56 -6.94 -7.00
CA THR A 72 0.66 -7.33 -6.30
C THR A 72 1.23 -6.13 -5.55
N LEU A 73 1.63 -6.36 -4.30
CA LEU A 73 2.40 -5.42 -3.51
C LEU A 73 3.84 -5.93 -3.42
N GLU A 74 4.80 -5.06 -3.77
CA GLU A 74 6.23 -5.29 -3.57
C GLU A 74 6.70 -4.56 -2.32
N LEU A 75 7.23 -5.29 -1.37
CA LEU A 75 7.85 -4.74 -0.16
C LEU A 75 9.36 -4.73 -0.33
N LEU A 76 10.01 -3.59 -0.07
CA LEU A 76 11.42 -3.32 -0.35
C LEU A 76 12.09 -2.76 0.91
N ASP A 77 12.94 -3.56 1.53
CA ASP A 77 13.79 -3.14 2.65
C ASP A 77 15.21 -2.85 2.12
N TYR A 78 15.48 -1.58 1.83
CA TYR A 78 16.75 -1.11 1.32
C TYR A 78 17.83 -1.16 2.40
N GLN A 79 18.93 -1.83 2.15
CA GLN A 79 20.06 -1.92 3.06
C GLN A 79 21.02 -0.75 2.82
N VAL A 80 20.59 0.47 3.20
CA VAL A 80 21.39 1.71 3.14
C VAL A 80 21.37 2.39 4.50
N ALA A 81 22.49 3.07 4.85
CA ALA A 81 22.67 3.63 6.19
C ALA A 81 21.83 4.88 6.45
N ASP A 82 21.64 5.71 5.43
CA ASP A 82 21.06 7.06 5.59
C ASP A 82 19.57 7.10 5.18
N ARG A 83 18.80 6.14 5.72
CA ARG A 83 17.34 6.14 5.50
C ARG A 83 16.65 7.09 6.45
N GLU A 84 15.85 7.98 5.89
CA GLU A 84 14.97 8.85 6.65
C GLU A 84 13.52 8.36 6.55
N GLN A 85 12.77 8.51 7.64
CA GLN A 85 11.33 8.26 7.65
C GLN A 85 10.63 9.32 6.80
N ASN A 86 9.82 8.91 5.84
CA ASN A 86 8.98 9.84 5.11
C ASN A 86 7.89 10.45 6.02
N SER A 87 7.36 11.60 5.62
CA SER A 87 6.24 12.22 6.33
C SER A 87 5.01 11.33 6.28
N ASP A 88 4.38 11.09 7.42
CA ASP A 88 3.11 10.38 7.54
C ASP A 88 1.88 11.27 7.32
N ARG A 89 2.08 12.59 7.09
CA ARG A 89 0.99 13.54 6.87
C ARG A 89 0.39 13.34 5.48
N THR A 90 -0.85 12.84 5.42
CA THR A 90 -1.58 12.59 4.16
C THR A 90 -1.73 13.82 3.28
N ALA A 91 -1.76 15.02 3.86
CA ALA A 91 -1.90 16.27 3.12
C ALA A 91 -0.62 16.74 2.41
N ASN A 92 0.54 16.12 2.70
CA ASN A 92 1.78 16.52 2.06
C ASN A 92 1.84 15.99 0.61
N PRO A 93 2.15 16.86 -0.38
CA PRO A 93 2.35 16.42 -1.75
C PRO A 93 3.38 15.27 -1.83
N GLY A 94 3.08 14.25 -2.65
CA GLY A 94 3.91 13.05 -2.76
C GLY A 94 3.53 11.93 -1.77
N ASN A 95 2.68 12.18 -0.78
CA ASN A 95 2.14 11.13 0.07
C ASN A 95 1.07 10.35 -0.71
N VAL A 96 1.27 9.04 -0.81
CA VAL A 96 0.33 8.09 -1.44
C VAL A 96 -0.22 7.14 -0.40
N HIS A 97 -1.42 6.63 -0.64
CA HIS A 97 -2.03 5.60 0.20
C HIS A 97 -2.50 4.42 -0.63
N LEU A 98 -2.59 3.26 0.00
CA LEU A 98 -3.22 2.08 -0.58
C LEU A 98 -4.66 2.01 -0.08
N CYS A 99 -5.62 2.05 -1.01
CA CYS A 99 -7.04 1.87 -0.69
C CYS A 99 -7.49 0.46 -1.04
N LEU A 100 -8.01 -0.27 -0.06
CA LEU A 100 -8.60 -1.59 -0.24
C LEU A 100 -10.12 -1.49 -0.18
N GLN A 101 -10.79 -1.98 -1.22
CA GLN A 101 -12.23 -2.18 -1.16
C GLN A 101 -12.54 -3.36 -0.25
N VAL A 102 -13.49 -3.17 0.67
CA VAL A 102 -13.89 -4.16 1.67
C VAL A 102 -15.41 -4.30 1.73
N ASP A 103 -15.89 -5.47 2.13
CA ASP A 103 -17.32 -5.73 2.31
C ASP A 103 -17.87 -5.10 3.59
N ASP A 104 -17.04 -5.02 4.66
CA ASP A 104 -17.36 -4.42 5.94
C ASP A 104 -16.16 -3.63 6.46
N ALA A 105 -16.26 -2.30 6.40
CA ALA A 105 -15.19 -1.40 6.83
C ALA A 105 -14.89 -1.51 8.33
N ALA A 106 -15.90 -1.79 9.17
CA ALA A 106 -15.70 -1.92 10.61
C ALA A 106 -14.97 -3.22 10.97
N VAL A 107 -15.25 -4.31 10.26
CA VAL A 107 -14.53 -5.58 10.42
C VAL A 107 -13.09 -5.44 9.95
N ALA A 108 -12.87 -4.86 8.77
CA ALA A 108 -11.52 -4.65 8.22
C ALA A 108 -10.69 -3.73 9.13
N TRP A 109 -11.30 -2.64 9.64
CA TRP A 109 -10.67 -1.71 10.55
C TRP A 109 -10.20 -2.41 11.84
N ARG A 110 -11.07 -3.19 12.50
CA ARG A 110 -10.70 -3.95 13.71
C ARG A 110 -9.55 -4.92 13.44
N LYS A 111 -9.64 -5.72 12.36
CA LYS A 111 -8.58 -6.65 11.98
C LYS A 111 -7.23 -5.96 11.76
N ALA A 112 -7.22 -4.81 11.10
CA ALA A 112 -6.00 -4.06 10.87
C ALA A 112 -5.42 -3.50 12.18
N VAL A 113 -6.28 -3.00 13.08
CA VAL A 113 -5.85 -2.54 14.42
C VAL A 113 -5.29 -3.69 15.25
N ASP A 114 -5.94 -4.85 15.24
CA ASP A 114 -5.47 -6.06 15.93
C ASP A 114 -4.12 -6.55 15.34
N ALA A 115 -3.88 -6.31 14.05
CA ALA A 115 -2.61 -6.58 13.38
C ALA A 115 -1.52 -5.52 13.61
N GLY A 116 -1.83 -4.42 14.33
CA GLY A 116 -0.88 -3.39 14.70
C GLY A 116 -1.02 -2.05 13.96
N ALA A 117 -2.08 -1.84 13.16
CA ALA A 117 -2.35 -0.54 12.57
C ALA A 117 -2.84 0.47 13.61
N THR A 118 -2.46 1.74 13.42
CA THR A 118 -2.92 2.85 14.26
C THR A 118 -4.01 3.63 13.54
N PRO A 119 -5.23 3.74 14.08
CA PRO A 119 -6.31 4.52 13.49
C PRO A 119 -5.97 6.00 13.40
N ILE A 120 -6.37 6.66 12.29
CA ILE A 120 -6.39 8.12 12.20
C ILE A 120 -7.64 8.66 12.90
N VAL A 121 -8.77 7.96 12.73
CA VAL A 121 -10.02 8.24 13.47
C VAL A 121 -10.24 7.12 14.48
N PRO A 122 -10.16 7.40 15.80
CA PRO A 122 -10.23 6.38 16.85
C PRO A 122 -11.55 5.60 16.88
N ASP A 123 -12.65 6.24 16.50
CA ASP A 123 -14.01 5.68 16.60
C ASP A 123 -14.37 4.71 15.46
N GLY A 124 -13.46 4.49 14.52
CA GLY A 124 -13.65 3.58 13.40
C GLY A 124 -13.98 4.27 12.08
N PRO A 125 -14.53 3.50 11.10
CA PRO A 125 -14.90 4.03 9.80
C PRO A 125 -15.98 5.11 9.88
N ILE A 126 -15.84 6.15 9.04
CA ILE A 126 -16.83 7.21 8.89
C ILE A 126 -17.84 6.87 7.81
N ASP A 127 -19.06 7.35 7.97
CA ASP A 127 -20.08 7.30 6.92
C ASP A 127 -19.92 8.51 5.98
N ILE A 128 -19.95 8.25 4.67
CA ILE A 128 -19.88 9.32 3.66
C ILE A 128 -21.32 9.79 3.40
N ASP A 129 -21.63 11.01 3.85
CA ASP A 129 -22.98 11.57 3.87
C ASP A 129 -23.34 12.38 2.62
N GLY A 130 -22.37 12.59 1.69
CA GLY A 130 -22.58 13.43 0.50
C GLY A 130 -21.72 13.03 -0.70
N GLY A 131 -22.01 13.69 -1.83
CA GLY A 131 -21.29 13.49 -3.08
C GLY A 131 -21.55 12.14 -3.76
N PRO A 132 -20.72 11.77 -4.76
CA PRO A 132 -20.94 10.56 -5.57
C PRO A 132 -20.77 9.25 -4.77
N ASN A 133 -20.14 9.31 -3.61
CA ASN A 133 -19.88 8.17 -2.73
C ASN A 133 -20.83 8.13 -1.51
N LYS A 134 -21.91 8.91 -1.53
CA LYS A 134 -22.89 8.93 -0.43
C LYS A 134 -23.40 7.52 -0.10
N GLY A 135 -23.39 7.18 1.18
CA GLY A 135 -23.78 5.87 1.70
C GLY A 135 -22.64 4.84 1.75
N ALA A 136 -21.46 5.18 1.24
CA ALA A 136 -20.26 4.40 1.45
C ALA A 136 -19.68 4.66 2.85
N ARG A 137 -18.71 3.83 3.28
CA ARG A 137 -17.95 4.02 4.52
C ARG A 137 -16.46 3.96 4.21
N ALA A 138 -15.67 4.76 4.89
CA ALA A 138 -14.22 4.79 4.71
C ALA A 138 -13.48 4.91 6.04
N ALA A 139 -12.25 4.42 6.09
CA ALA A 139 -11.35 4.58 7.21
C ALA A 139 -9.91 4.71 6.75
N TYR A 140 -9.16 5.63 7.37
CA TYR A 140 -7.71 5.74 7.21
C TYR A 140 -7.01 5.26 8.49
N LEU A 141 -5.96 4.45 8.30
CA LEU A 141 -5.08 3.96 9.35
C LEU A 141 -3.61 4.18 8.95
N ARG A 142 -2.74 4.16 9.94
CA ARG A 142 -1.30 4.05 9.74
C ARG A 142 -0.88 2.62 10.00
N ILE A 143 -0.16 2.02 9.06
CA ILE A 143 0.53 0.76 9.25
C ILE A 143 2.02 1.02 9.54
N HIS A 144 2.84 -0.03 9.53
CA HIS A 144 4.29 0.12 9.69
C HIS A 144 4.84 1.27 8.83
N ASP A 145 5.91 1.89 9.28
CA ASP A 145 6.62 2.97 8.57
C ASP A 145 5.78 4.22 8.27
N GLY A 146 4.63 4.42 8.95
CA GLY A 146 3.75 5.55 8.72
C GLY A 146 2.99 5.50 7.39
N ILE A 147 2.99 4.36 6.70
CA ILE A 147 2.26 4.16 5.45
C ILE A 147 0.76 4.25 5.72
N THR A 148 0.04 4.99 4.88
CA THR A 148 -1.42 5.12 4.98
C THR A 148 -2.11 3.96 4.28
N LEU A 149 -3.00 3.30 4.99
CA LEU A 149 -3.93 2.32 4.47
C LEU A 149 -5.35 2.88 4.57
N GLU A 150 -6.11 2.79 3.48
CA GLU A 150 -7.52 3.17 3.44
C GLU A 150 -8.37 1.93 3.22
N PHE A 151 -9.52 1.88 3.89
CA PHE A 151 -10.61 0.96 3.57
C PHE A 151 -11.77 1.73 2.96
N TYR A 152 -12.32 1.19 1.91
CA TYR A 152 -13.50 1.72 1.24
C TYR A 152 -14.55 0.62 1.12
N GLN A 153 -15.67 0.82 1.80
CA GLN A 153 -16.86 -0.02 1.69
C GLN A 153 -17.87 0.71 0.81
N PRO A 154 -18.19 0.20 -0.39
CA PRO A 154 -19.20 0.81 -1.25
C PRO A 154 -20.56 0.91 -0.57
N ALA A 155 -21.34 1.91 -0.98
CA ALA A 155 -22.74 1.99 -0.59
C ALA A 155 -23.50 0.73 -1.03
N LYS A 156 -24.42 0.27 -0.21
CA LYS A 156 -25.29 -0.86 -0.62
C LYS A 156 -26.15 -0.45 -1.80
N PRO A 157 -26.38 -1.34 -2.79
CA PRO A 157 -27.29 -1.07 -3.89
C PRO A 157 -28.66 -0.61 -3.35
N GLY A 158 -29.14 0.55 -3.82
CA GLY A 158 -30.42 1.13 -3.38
C GLY A 158 -30.34 2.10 -2.19
N ALA A 159 -29.16 2.37 -1.63
CA ALA A 159 -29.00 3.33 -0.52
C ALA A 159 -28.85 4.80 -0.97
N ALA A 160 -28.78 5.05 -2.28
CA ALA A 160 -28.72 6.41 -2.85
C ALA A 160 -30.14 6.86 -3.24
N ALA A 161 -30.80 7.57 -2.37
CA ALA A 161 -31.95 8.39 -2.68
C ALA A 161 -31.77 9.80 -2.07
#